data_34205893db4abf9c39904a685ed3591b
#
_entry.id   34205893db4abf9c39904a685ed3591b
#
_cell.length_a   1.000
_cell.length_b   1.000
_cell.length_c   1.000
_cell.angle_alpha   90.00
_cell.angle_beta   90.00
_cell.angle_gamma   90.00
#
_symmetry.space_group_name_H-M   'P 1'
#
loop_
_entity.id
_entity.type
_entity.pdbx_description
1 polymer ?
#
loop_
_entity_poly.entity_id
_entity_poly.type
_entity_poly.pdbx_seq_one_letter_code
_entity_poly.pdbx_strand_id
1 'polypeptide(L)'
;MTITYPISVPNYTSFSSVRLVAKNTVGITSSPFTQAQKVYKWASGEYWECDISIKAMTRDQLEAFATFIIKLKGMYGTFSLSPDPNGRTVLGSASTTPGTPVINGAQNSNSSAIDITGATPSATGYLKSGDYIQVGTQLLKVLDDVNTNGSGDASDVNIFPQIRTALSGSESIITSNAVGIFRLADNDTTWNINTASIYGISFSAVESI
;
A
#
# COMPACT_ATOMS: atom_id res chain seq x y z
N MET A 1 -6.16 -14.61 25.47
CA MET A 1 -5.35 -13.60 24.73
C MET A 1 -6.25 -12.91 23.70
N THR A 2 -6.27 -11.60 23.71
CA THR A 2 -7.00 -10.81 22.70
C THR A 2 -6.08 -10.61 21.49
N ILE A 3 -6.60 -10.77 20.27
CA ILE A 3 -5.84 -10.50 19.04
C ILE A 3 -5.77 -8.98 18.88
N THR A 4 -4.56 -8.46 18.70
CA THR A 4 -4.33 -7.03 18.41
C THR A 4 -4.09 -6.86 16.90
N TYR A 5 -4.80 -5.93 16.27
CA TYR A 5 -4.68 -5.60 14.85
C TYR A 5 -3.88 -4.30 14.64
N PRO A 6 -3.20 -4.12 13.51
CA PRO A 6 -3.06 -5.08 12.41
C PRO A 6 -2.11 -6.24 12.77
N ILE A 7 -2.38 -7.43 12.23
CA ILE A 7 -1.46 -8.57 12.35
C ILE A 7 -0.50 -8.62 11.15
N SER A 8 0.70 -9.13 11.37
CA SER A 8 1.68 -9.31 10.29
C SER A 8 1.41 -10.59 9.51
N VAL A 9 1.67 -10.55 8.21
CA VAL A 9 1.64 -11.73 7.35
C VAL A 9 2.75 -12.70 7.78
N PRO A 10 2.47 -14.02 7.91
CA PRO A 10 3.43 -14.97 8.48
C PRO A 10 4.75 -15.07 7.73
N ASN A 11 4.74 -15.09 6.40
CA ASN A 11 5.94 -15.21 5.58
C ASN A 11 5.70 -14.70 4.16
N TYR A 12 6.27 -13.57 3.81
CA TYR A 12 6.16 -12.98 2.47
C TYR A 12 6.81 -13.82 1.37
N THR A 13 7.86 -14.58 1.68
CA THR A 13 8.56 -15.41 0.67
C THR A 13 7.70 -16.57 0.16
N SER A 14 6.62 -16.88 0.84
CA SER A 14 5.65 -17.90 0.43
C SER A 14 4.63 -17.40 -0.59
N PHE A 15 4.63 -16.11 -0.91
CA PHE A 15 3.75 -15.60 -1.96
C PHE A 15 4.24 -16.06 -3.34
N SER A 16 3.30 -16.50 -4.17
CA SER A 16 3.56 -16.73 -5.61
C SER A 16 3.32 -15.46 -6.40
N SER A 17 2.30 -14.68 -6.01
CA SER A 17 2.00 -13.39 -6.60
C SER A 17 1.27 -12.47 -5.62
N VAL A 18 1.56 -11.19 -5.73
CA VAL A 18 0.80 -10.10 -5.12
C VAL A 18 0.41 -9.16 -6.27
N ARG A 19 -0.87 -9.08 -6.57
CA ARG A 19 -1.40 -8.18 -7.58
C ARG A 19 -2.04 -7.00 -6.87
N LEU A 20 -1.46 -5.81 -7.03
CA LEU A 20 -2.06 -4.56 -6.56
C LEU A 20 -2.91 -3.94 -7.65
N VAL A 21 -4.06 -3.43 -7.27
CA VAL A 21 -5.00 -2.73 -8.14
C VAL A 21 -5.24 -1.33 -7.57
N ALA A 22 -4.92 -0.31 -8.35
CA ALA A 22 -5.23 1.07 -8.03
C ALA A 22 -6.71 1.34 -8.39
N LYS A 23 -7.52 1.64 -7.40
CA LYS A 23 -8.95 1.96 -7.57
C LYS A 23 -9.17 3.45 -7.51
N ASN A 24 -10.02 3.94 -8.44
CA ASN A 24 -10.47 5.32 -8.49
C ASN A 24 -12.00 5.34 -8.58
N THR A 25 -12.62 6.16 -7.74
CA THR A 25 -14.07 6.38 -7.80
C THR A 25 -14.36 7.60 -8.64
N VAL A 26 -14.75 7.37 -9.89
CA VAL A 26 -15.06 8.41 -10.88
C VAL A 26 -16.43 8.13 -11.49
N GLY A 27 -17.30 9.13 -11.51
CA GLY A 27 -18.57 9.08 -12.21
C GLY A 27 -18.51 9.88 -13.51
N ILE A 28 -19.07 9.33 -14.58
CA ILE A 28 -19.17 9.99 -15.88
C ILE A 28 -20.65 10.07 -16.27
N THR A 29 -21.09 11.27 -16.62
CA THR A 29 -22.43 11.51 -17.20
C THR A 29 -22.26 12.14 -18.57
N SER A 30 -22.92 11.59 -19.59
CA SER A 30 -22.90 12.12 -20.95
C SER A 30 -24.25 12.65 -21.37
N SER A 31 -24.26 13.74 -22.14
CA SER A 31 -25.46 14.27 -22.75
C SER A 31 -25.90 13.36 -23.91
N PRO A 32 -27.15 12.90 -23.97
CA PRO A 32 -27.62 12.08 -25.07
C PRO A 32 -27.71 12.83 -26.40
N PHE A 33 -27.72 14.16 -26.36
CA PHE A 33 -27.85 15.02 -27.56
C PHE A 33 -26.52 15.45 -28.16
N THR A 34 -25.56 15.82 -27.30
CA THR A 34 -24.29 16.43 -27.75
C THR A 34 -23.09 15.53 -27.49
N GLN A 35 -23.26 14.40 -26.79
CA GLN A 35 -22.18 13.53 -26.34
C GLN A 35 -21.17 14.23 -25.40
N ALA A 36 -21.45 15.45 -24.97
CA ALA A 36 -20.64 16.16 -24.00
C ALA A 36 -20.62 15.40 -22.68
N GLN A 37 -19.43 15.18 -22.13
CA GLN A 37 -19.23 14.43 -20.89
C GLN A 37 -18.95 15.36 -19.73
N LYS A 38 -19.52 15.04 -18.56
CA LYS A 38 -19.18 15.62 -17.29
C LYS A 38 -18.61 14.53 -16.39
N VAL A 39 -17.38 14.75 -15.90
CA VAL A 39 -16.63 13.79 -15.08
C VAL A 39 -16.59 14.31 -13.65
N TYR A 40 -16.89 13.45 -12.69
CA TYR A 40 -16.80 13.73 -11.27
C TYR A 40 -15.83 12.74 -10.62
N LYS A 41 -14.83 13.27 -9.92
CA LYS A 41 -13.93 12.49 -9.07
C LYS A 41 -14.31 12.77 -7.61
N TRP A 42 -14.59 11.71 -6.85
CA TRP A 42 -14.87 11.86 -5.43
C TRP A 42 -13.58 11.97 -4.64
N ALA A 43 -13.57 12.90 -3.69
CA ALA A 43 -12.50 12.97 -2.70
C ALA A 43 -12.43 11.66 -1.90
N SER A 44 -11.21 11.23 -1.55
CA SER A 44 -10.93 9.93 -0.88
C SER A 44 -11.44 8.69 -1.64
N GLY A 45 -11.79 8.84 -2.92
CA GLY A 45 -12.25 7.72 -3.76
C GLY A 45 -11.11 6.89 -4.36
N GLU A 46 -9.88 7.09 -3.91
CA GLU A 46 -8.69 6.34 -4.33
C GLU A 46 -8.28 5.37 -3.23
N TYR A 47 -8.02 4.11 -3.59
CA TYR A 47 -7.58 3.10 -2.64
C TYR A 47 -6.92 1.91 -3.35
N TRP A 48 -6.26 1.07 -2.55
CA TRP A 48 -5.66 -0.16 -3.02
C TRP A 48 -6.58 -1.36 -2.81
N GLU A 49 -6.67 -2.20 -3.84
CA GLU A 49 -7.10 -3.60 -3.70
C GLU A 49 -5.91 -4.50 -4.01
N CYS A 50 -5.89 -5.70 -3.48
CA CYS A 50 -4.88 -6.68 -3.81
C CYS A 50 -5.44 -8.09 -3.88
N ASP A 51 -4.91 -8.86 -4.83
CA ASP A 51 -5.11 -10.29 -4.94
C ASP A 51 -3.79 -10.98 -4.58
N ILE A 52 -3.85 -11.88 -3.62
CA ILE A 52 -2.70 -12.57 -3.08
C ILE A 52 -2.85 -14.05 -3.36
N SER A 53 -1.84 -14.64 -3.98
CA SER A 53 -1.74 -16.08 -4.16
C SER A 53 -0.51 -16.60 -3.44
N ILE A 54 -0.66 -17.69 -2.70
CA ILE A 54 0.40 -18.32 -1.94
C ILE A 54 0.91 -19.52 -2.74
N LYS A 55 2.22 -19.75 -2.74
CA LYS A 55 2.83 -20.92 -3.38
C LYS A 55 2.23 -22.20 -2.81
N ALA A 56 2.11 -23.21 -3.66
CA ALA A 56 1.77 -24.54 -3.20
C ALA A 56 2.82 -25.03 -2.19
N MET A 57 2.38 -25.48 -1.03
CA MET A 57 3.25 -25.84 0.08
C MET A 57 2.72 -27.04 0.87
N THR A 58 3.55 -27.58 1.74
CA THR A 58 3.17 -28.67 2.64
C THR A 58 2.17 -28.19 3.68
N ARG A 59 1.49 -29.11 4.33
CA ARG A 59 0.50 -28.84 5.38
C ARG A 59 1.07 -27.95 6.49
N ASP A 60 2.24 -28.28 7.02
CA ASP A 60 2.84 -27.54 8.14
C ASP A 60 3.10 -26.08 7.82
N GLN A 61 3.51 -25.79 6.58
CA GLN A 61 3.73 -24.43 6.12
C GLN A 61 2.42 -23.67 5.91
N LEU A 62 1.39 -24.37 5.41
CA LEU A 62 0.08 -23.78 5.15
C LEU A 62 -0.67 -23.42 6.44
N GLU A 63 -0.54 -24.21 7.50
CA GLU A 63 -1.28 -24.00 8.76
C GLU A 63 -1.00 -22.59 9.35
N ALA A 64 0.19 -22.05 9.13
CA ALA A 64 0.51 -20.70 9.54
C ALA A 64 -0.39 -19.66 8.82
N PHE A 65 -0.59 -19.85 7.50
CA PHE A 65 -1.47 -18.97 6.71
C PHE A 65 -2.94 -19.22 6.98
N ALA A 66 -3.38 -20.45 7.12
CA ALA A 66 -4.76 -20.78 7.48
C ALA A 66 -5.11 -20.15 8.83
N THR A 67 -4.24 -20.30 9.82
CA THR A 67 -4.40 -19.68 11.13
C THR A 67 -4.41 -18.15 11.06
N PHE A 68 -3.54 -17.56 10.24
CA PHE A 68 -3.50 -16.12 10.00
C PHE A 68 -4.86 -15.63 9.46
N ILE A 69 -5.40 -16.27 8.42
CA ILE A 69 -6.67 -15.86 7.82
C ILE A 69 -7.84 -16.02 8.81
N ILE A 70 -7.87 -17.13 9.55
CA ILE A 70 -8.90 -17.35 10.59
C ILE A 70 -8.82 -16.27 11.68
N LYS A 71 -7.61 -15.84 12.06
CA LYS A 71 -7.42 -14.76 13.03
C LYS A 71 -7.99 -13.42 12.55
N LEU A 72 -8.08 -13.18 11.26
CA LEU A 72 -8.68 -11.97 10.70
C LEU A 72 -10.20 -11.92 10.89
N LYS A 73 -10.86 -13.07 11.14
CA LYS A 73 -12.31 -13.14 11.34
C LYS A 73 -13.10 -12.49 10.18
N GLY A 74 -12.77 -12.89 8.95
CA GLY A 74 -13.32 -12.28 7.75
C GLY A 74 -12.87 -10.82 7.59
N MET A 75 -13.77 -9.96 7.21
CA MET A 75 -13.51 -8.52 6.96
C MET A 75 -13.25 -7.70 8.24
N TYR A 76 -13.36 -8.29 9.45
CA TYR A 76 -13.22 -7.56 10.71
C TYR A 76 -11.78 -7.16 11.01
N GLY A 77 -10.85 -8.10 10.91
CA GLY A 77 -9.45 -7.88 11.27
C GLY A 77 -8.67 -7.22 10.12
N THR A 78 -7.57 -6.58 10.50
CA THR A 78 -6.65 -5.94 9.56
C THR A 78 -5.28 -6.58 9.63
N PHE A 79 -4.53 -6.46 8.54
CA PHE A 79 -3.15 -6.95 8.45
C PHE A 79 -2.28 -5.98 7.66
N SER A 80 -0.98 -6.01 7.93
CA SER A 80 0.00 -5.22 7.19
C SER A 80 0.52 -6.01 5.99
N LEU A 81 0.56 -5.37 4.82
CA LEU A 81 1.06 -5.97 3.59
C LEU A 81 2.05 -5.03 2.90
N SER A 82 3.21 -5.55 2.53
CA SER A 82 4.16 -4.87 1.64
C SER A 82 3.85 -5.20 0.18
N PRO A 83 3.95 -4.22 -0.75
CA PRO A 83 3.82 -4.47 -2.18
C PRO A 83 4.94 -5.34 -2.75
N ASP A 84 6.10 -5.38 -2.10
CA ASP A 84 7.22 -6.23 -2.48
C ASP A 84 7.51 -7.26 -1.38
N PRO A 85 7.41 -8.56 -1.67
CA PRO A 85 7.76 -9.62 -0.72
C PRO A 85 9.20 -9.57 -0.21
N ASN A 86 10.11 -8.95 -0.96
CA ASN A 86 11.52 -8.80 -0.56
C ASN A 86 11.77 -7.48 0.20
N GLY A 87 10.73 -6.68 0.43
CA GLY A 87 10.82 -5.41 1.13
C GLY A 87 11.49 -4.28 0.36
N ARG A 88 11.78 -4.48 -0.93
CA ARG A 88 12.38 -3.47 -1.80
C ARG A 88 11.30 -2.54 -2.35
N THR A 89 10.82 -1.63 -1.53
CA THR A 89 9.71 -0.73 -1.89
C THR A 89 10.17 0.52 -2.65
N VAL A 90 11.45 0.88 -2.58
CA VAL A 90 12.03 2.05 -3.23
C VAL A 90 13.22 1.65 -4.12
N LEU A 91 13.23 2.15 -5.35
CA LEU A 91 14.30 1.99 -6.34
C LEU A 91 15.23 3.20 -6.40
N GLY A 92 14.77 4.34 -5.94
CA GLY A 92 15.55 5.57 -5.83
C GLY A 92 16.68 5.48 -4.81
N SER A 93 17.52 6.52 -4.70
CA SER A 93 18.64 6.58 -3.77
C SER A 93 18.20 6.52 -2.30
N ALA A 94 16.95 6.83 -2.00
CA ALA A 94 16.36 6.64 -0.67
C ALA A 94 16.38 5.18 -0.18
N SER A 95 16.58 4.21 -1.07
CA SER A 95 16.73 2.79 -0.70
C SER A 95 18.02 2.51 0.08
N THR A 96 19.07 3.29 -0.13
CA THR A 96 20.40 3.13 0.49
C THR A 96 20.78 4.29 1.39
N THR A 97 20.38 5.49 1.04
CA THR A 97 20.67 6.74 1.75
C THR A 97 19.38 7.54 1.97
N PRO A 98 18.49 7.07 2.86
CA PRO A 98 17.18 7.72 3.02
C PRO A 98 17.26 9.08 3.76
N GLY A 99 18.25 9.31 4.59
CA GLY A 99 18.20 10.38 5.58
C GLY A 99 17.18 10.04 6.68
N THR A 100 16.47 11.04 7.17
CA THR A 100 15.34 10.91 8.11
C THR A 100 14.13 11.63 7.55
N PRO A 101 13.56 11.16 6.44
CA PRO A 101 12.50 11.89 5.75
C PRO A 101 11.22 11.94 6.58
N VAL A 102 10.67 13.13 6.67
CA VAL A 102 9.38 13.41 7.32
C VAL A 102 8.53 14.31 6.42
N ILE A 103 7.24 14.39 6.70
CA ILE A 103 6.34 15.33 6.04
C ILE A 103 6.75 16.74 6.41
N ASN A 104 6.85 17.62 5.41
CA ASN A 104 7.21 19.03 5.59
C ASN A 104 5.94 19.89 5.70
N GLY A 105 5.66 20.36 6.89
CA GLY A 105 4.47 21.18 7.15
C GLY A 105 3.16 20.41 7.11
N ALA A 106 2.09 21.07 7.51
CA ALA A 106 0.76 20.47 7.53
C ALA A 106 0.25 20.16 6.12
N GLN A 107 -0.25 18.93 5.91
CA GLN A 107 -0.84 18.48 4.64
C GLN A 107 -2.33 18.20 4.85
N ASN A 108 -3.16 18.70 3.95
CA ASN A 108 -4.59 18.50 4.03
C ASN A 108 -4.98 17.06 3.62
N SER A 109 -6.08 16.57 4.19
CA SER A 109 -6.73 15.38 3.66
C SER A 109 -7.15 15.59 2.20
N ASN A 110 -7.15 14.52 1.43
CA ASN A 110 -7.40 14.50 -0.02
C ASN A 110 -6.32 15.20 -0.88
N SER A 111 -5.17 15.54 -0.31
CA SER A 111 -4.03 15.97 -1.11
C SER A 111 -3.51 14.82 -1.97
N SER A 112 -3.25 15.10 -3.24
CA SER A 112 -2.59 14.18 -4.19
C SER A 112 -1.08 14.41 -4.29
N ALA A 113 -0.54 15.33 -3.49
CA ALA A 113 0.89 15.60 -3.37
C ALA A 113 1.26 15.82 -1.91
N ILE A 114 2.52 15.56 -1.58
CA ILE A 114 3.12 15.79 -0.25
C ILE A 114 4.43 16.54 -0.39
N ASP A 115 4.79 17.27 0.66
CA ASP A 115 6.10 17.89 0.82
C ASP A 115 6.95 17.06 1.78
N ILE A 116 8.22 16.90 1.46
CA ILE A 116 9.17 16.08 2.20
C ILE A 116 10.30 16.96 2.70
N THR A 117 10.79 16.73 3.92
CA THR A 117 12.01 17.32 4.47
C THR A 117 12.84 16.26 5.21
N GLY A 118 14.09 16.56 5.49
CA GLY A 118 15.00 15.65 6.21
C GLY A 118 15.49 14.47 5.38
N ALA A 119 15.24 14.47 4.08
CA ALA A 119 15.81 13.51 3.15
C ALA A 119 17.32 13.79 2.94
N THR A 120 18.02 12.88 2.25
CA THR A 120 19.42 13.11 1.87
C THR A 120 19.54 14.37 0.99
N PRO A 121 20.38 15.34 1.36
CA PRO A 121 20.56 16.59 0.59
C PRO A 121 21.12 16.36 -0.81
N SER A 122 20.66 17.15 -1.78
CA SER A 122 21.12 17.16 -3.17
C SER A 122 21.11 15.79 -3.86
N ALA A 123 20.20 14.91 -3.45
CA ALA A 123 20.08 13.60 -4.04
C ALA A 123 19.30 13.68 -5.35
N THR A 124 19.92 13.25 -6.44
CA THR A 124 19.25 13.05 -7.73
C THR A 124 18.59 11.69 -7.76
N GLY A 125 17.30 11.64 -8.16
CA GLY A 125 16.52 10.41 -8.13
C GLY A 125 16.38 9.84 -6.72
N TYR A 126 16.09 10.70 -5.76
CA TYR A 126 15.83 10.31 -4.38
C TYR A 126 14.72 9.28 -4.28
N LEU A 127 13.57 9.58 -4.90
CA LEU A 127 12.53 8.60 -5.18
C LEU A 127 12.33 8.52 -6.70
N LYS A 128 11.90 7.37 -7.17
CA LYS A 128 11.58 7.12 -8.57
C LYS A 128 10.08 6.94 -8.77
N SER A 129 9.60 7.33 -9.94
CA SER A 129 8.23 6.99 -10.35
C SER A 129 8.02 5.48 -10.22
N GLY A 130 6.99 5.11 -9.46
CA GLY A 130 6.69 3.72 -9.13
C GLY A 130 7.14 3.25 -7.74
N ASP A 131 7.96 4.01 -7.04
CA ASP A 131 8.38 3.71 -5.67
C ASP A 131 7.18 3.73 -4.71
N TYR A 132 7.25 2.88 -3.68
CA TYR A 132 6.27 2.84 -2.61
C TYR A 132 6.87 3.33 -1.32
N ILE A 133 6.20 4.27 -0.70
CA ILE A 133 6.54 4.84 0.60
C ILE A 133 5.35 4.65 1.55
N GLN A 134 5.60 4.74 2.84
CA GLN A 134 4.55 4.69 3.84
C GLN A 134 4.56 5.94 4.70
N VAL A 135 3.39 6.52 4.91
CA VAL A 135 3.16 7.62 5.85
C VAL A 135 2.09 7.19 6.84
N GLY A 136 2.45 7.10 8.10
CA GLY A 136 1.58 6.52 9.12
C GLY A 136 1.18 5.07 8.78
N THR A 137 -0.10 4.84 8.55
CA THR A 137 -0.65 3.52 8.18
C THR A 137 -0.96 3.40 6.68
N GLN A 138 -0.75 4.46 5.91
CA GLN A 138 -1.11 4.52 4.49
C GLN A 138 0.08 4.19 3.59
N LEU A 139 -0.13 3.30 2.64
CA LEU A 139 0.82 2.98 1.57
C LEU A 139 0.58 3.93 0.39
N LEU A 140 1.62 4.63 0.00
CA LEU A 140 1.59 5.61 -1.09
C LEU A 140 2.54 5.19 -2.19
N LYS A 141 2.11 5.35 -3.44
CA LYS A 141 2.95 5.19 -4.62
C LYS A 141 3.36 6.55 -5.14
N VAL A 142 4.64 6.74 -5.37
CA VAL A 142 5.21 7.94 -5.98
C VAL A 142 4.95 7.90 -7.49
N LEU A 143 4.45 8.99 -8.06
CA LEU A 143 4.04 9.04 -9.46
C LEU A 143 5.11 9.64 -10.38
N ASP A 144 6.00 10.48 -9.85
CA ASP A 144 7.06 11.16 -10.60
C ASP A 144 8.43 10.94 -9.95
N ASP A 145 9.49 11.16 -10.73
CA ASP A 145 10.86 11.15 -10.21
C ASP A 145 11.07 12.36 -9.29
N VAL A 146 11.63 12.12 -8.11
CA VAL A 146 11.85 13.12 -7.06
C VAL A 146 13.33 13.35 -6.84
N ASN A 147 13.73 14.60 -6.83
CA ASN A 147 15.07 15.04 -6.44
C ASN A 147 14.95 15.88 -5.15
N THR A 148 15.99 15.88 -4.34
CA THR A 148 16.05 16.74 -3.14
C THR A 148 16.94 17.95 -3.38
N ASN A 149 16.60 19.05 -2.73
CA ASN A 149 17.41 20.26 -2.73
C ASN A 149 18.62 20.16 -1.77
N GLY A 150 19.39 21.23 -1.65
CA GLY A 150 20.58 21.30 -0.78
C GLY A 150 20.29 21.15 0.72
N SER A 151 19.02 21.28 1.14
CA SER A 151 18.58 21.07 2.53
C SER A 151 17.94 19.68 2.75
N GLY A 152 17.79 18.89 1.69
CA GLY A 152 17.11 17.61 1.77
C GLY A 152 15.57 17.71 1.69
N ASP A 153 15.07 18.78 1.05
CA ASP A 153 13.62 18.97 0.88
C ASP A 153 13.21 18.61 -0.55
N ALA A 154 11.99 18.14 -0.71
CA ALA A 154 11.30 17.96 -1.98
C ALA A 154 9.84 18.40 -1.82
N SER A 155 9.35 19.23 -2.73
CA SER A 155 7.99 19.76 -2.72
C SER A 155 7.16 19.16 -3.84
N ASP A 156 5.83 19.15 -3.66
CA ASP A 156 4.84 18.70 -4.65
C ASP A 156 5.11 17.27 -5.15
N VAL A 157 5.51 16.36 -4.28
CA VAL A 157 5.71 14.95 -4.63
C VAL A 157 4.36 14.31 -4.87
N ASN A 158 4.04 14.04 -6.15
CA ASN A 158 2.77 13.43 -6.55
C ASN A 158 2.66 11.98 -6.09
N ILE A 159 1.53 11.64 -5.49
CA ILE A 159 1.29 10.35 -4.85
C ILE A 159 -0.07 9.75 -5.23
N PHE A 160 -0.19 8.42 -5.08
CA PHE A 160 -1.43 7.67 -5.12
C PHE A 160 -1.46 6.63 -3.98
N PRO A 161 -2.55 6.45 -3.25
CA PRO A 161 -3.79 7.25 -3.22
C PRO A 161 -3.58 8.63 -2.58
N GLN A 162 -4.62 9.46 -2.62
CA GLN A 162 -4.65 10.73 -1.88
C GLN A 162 -4.50 10.51 -0.38
N ILE A 163 -3.92 11.50 0.31
CA ILE A 163 -3.82 11.50 1.78
C ILE A 163 -5.22 11.45 2.40
N ARG A 164 -5.46 10.48 3.26
CA ARG A 164 -6.78 10.26 3.88
C ARG A 164 -7.01 11.15 5.09
N THR A 165 -6.02 11.17 5.98
CA THR A 165 -6.06 11.95 7.22
C THR A 165 -5.08 13.11 7.10
N ALA A 166 -5.53 14.30 7.48
CA ALA A 166 -4.64 15.47 7.49
C ALA A 166 -3.39 15.18 8.35
N LEU A 167 -2.23 15.55 7.82
CA LEU A 167 -0.93 15.35 8.45
C LEU A 167 -0.49 16.64 9.15
N SER A 168 0.14 16.51 10.29
CA SER A 168 0.58 17.65 11.12
C SER A 168 1.89 18.26 10.68
N GLY A 169 2.71 17.50 9.91
CA GLY A 169 3.97 17.97 9.35
C GLY A 169 5.21 17.46 10.08
N SER A 170 5.14 16.27 10.66
CA SER A 170 6.30 15.62 11.29
C SER A 170 6.23 14.09 11.22
N GLU A 171 5.25 13.58 10.48
CA GLU A 171 5.07 12.16 10.28
C GLU A 171 6.24 11.58 9.50
N SER A 172 6.80 10.50 10.02
CA SER A 172 7.92 9.80 9.36
C SER A 172 7.48 9.18 8.04
N ILE A 173 8.33 9.31 7.04
CA ILE A 173 8.18 8.65 5.75
C ILE A 173 9.06 7.41 5.73
N ILE A 174 8.44 6.24 5.61
CA ILE A 174 9.15 4.96 5.56
C ILE A 174 9.43 4.64 4.09
N THR A 175 10.71 4.55 3.74
CA THR A 175 11.21 4.27 2.39
C THR A 175 11.73 2.85 2.22
N SER A 176 11.73 2.06 3.27
CA SER A 176 12.18 0.66 3.26
C SER A 176 11.13 -0.20 3.95
N ASN A 177 10.77 -1.32 3.33
CA ASN A 177 9.70 -2.19 3.83
C ASN A 177 8.36 -1.46 4.06
N ALA A 178 8.03 -0.51 3.21
CA ALA A 178 6.76 0.20 3.28
C ALA A 178 5.59 -0.80 3.24
N VAL A 179 4.61 -0.61 4.14
CA VAL A 179 3.42 -1.46 4.23
C VAL A 179 2.16 -0.62 4.21
N GLY A 180 1.10 -1.19 3.67
CA GLY A 180 -0.26 -0.69 3.83
C GLY A 180 -1.05 -1.58 4.78
N ILE A 181 -2.13 -1.05 5.32
CA ILE A 181 -3.05 -1.80 6.16
C ILE A 181 -4.24 -2.25 5.30
N PHE A 182 -4.47 -3.55 5.31
CA PHE A 182 -5.51 -4.20 4.50
C PHE A 182 -6.45 -5.01 5.38
N ARG A 183 -7.64 -5.27 4.85
CA ARG A 183 -8.62 -6.25 5.36
C ARG A 183 -9.04 -7.19 4.25
N LEU A 184 -9.55 -8.37 4.57
CA LEU A 184 -10.09 -9.27 3.57
C LEU A 184 -11.25 -8.60 2.81
N ALA A 185 -11.34 -8.88 1.51
CA ALA A 185 -12.42 -8.37 0.68
C ALA A 185 -13.75 -9.10 0.91
N ASP A 186 -13.69 -10.32 1.49
CA ASP A 186 -14.84 -11.17 1.76
C ASP A 186 -14.74 -11.78 3.16
N ASN A 187 -15.89 -12.18 3.70
CA ASN A 187 -15.99 -12.91 4.97
C ASN A 187 -15.65 -14.39 4.83
N ASP A 188 -15.83 -14.93 3.63
CA ASP A 188 -15.60 -16.35 3.37
C ASP A 188 -14.15 -16.60 2.99
N THR A 189 -13.56 -17.60 3.63
CA THR A 189 -12.19 -18.01 3.34
C THR A 189 -12.18 -19.49 2.96
N THR A 190 -11.64 -19.77 1.79
CA THR A 190 -11.55 -21.13 1.28
C THR A 190 -10.09 -21.52 1.02
N TRP A 191 -9.75 -22.76 1.32
CA TRP A 191 -8.49 -23.37 0.91
C TRP A 191 -8.74 -24.80 0.43
N ASN A 192 -7.96 -25.22 -0.55
CA ASN A 192 -8.10 -26.56 -1.13
C ASN A 192 -7.06 -27.51 -0.54
N ILE A 193 -7.52 -28.70 -0.19
CA ILE A 193 -6.70 -29.81 0.28
C ILE A 193 -6.77 -30.90 -0.78
N ASN A 194 -5.64 -31.25 -1.39
CA ASN A 194 -5.60 -32.33 -2.36
C ASN A 194 -4.97 -33.60 -1.75
N THR A 195 -5.17 -34.74 -2.45
CA THR A 195 -4.66 -36.05 -2.02
C THR A 195 -3.13 -36.15 -2.01
N ALA A 196 -2.43 -35.24 -2.71
CA ALA A 196 -0.96 -35.17 -2.73
C ALA A 196 -0.40 -34.35 -1.55
N SER A 197 -1.25 -33.92 -0.60
CA SER A 197 -0.86 -33.05 0.52
C SER A 197 -0.20 -31.74 0.11
N ILE A 198 -0.54 -31.25 -1.08
CA ILE A 198 -0.14 -29.94 -1.59
C ILE A 198 -1.32 -28.99 -1.47
N TYR A 199 -1.08 -27.84 -0.87
CA TYR A 199 -2.11 -26.87 -0.52
C TYR A 199 -1.81 -25.53 -1.17
N GLY A 200 -2.86 -24.88 -1.67
CA GLY A 200 -2.80 -23.52 -2.18
C GLY A 200 -3.88 -22.66 -1.53
N ILE A 201 -3.53 -21.44 -1.21
CA ILE A 201 -4.47 -20.42 -0.73
C ILE A 201 -4.36 -19.20 -1.65
N SER A 202 -5.50 -18.62 -1.97
CA SER A 202 -5.60 -17.30 -2.58
C SER A 202 -6.71 -16.51 -1.90
N PHE A 203 -6.50 -15.22 -1.73
CA PHE A 203 -7.49 -14.33 -1.16
C PHE A 203 -7.32 -12.92 -1.69
N SER A 204 -8.41 -12.17 -1.72
CA SER A 204 -8.43 -10.76 -2.07
C SER A 204 -8.53 -9.90 -0.82
N ALA A 205 -7.94 -8.74 -0.86
CA ALA A 205 -7.98 -7.79 0.23
C ALA A 205 -8.13 -6.36 -0.28
N VAL A 206 -8.68 -5.51 0.57
CA VAL A 206 -8.92 -4.09 0.29
C VAL A 206 -8.21 -3.28 1.36
N GLU A 207 -7.67 -2.13 0.96
CA GLU A 207 -7.06 -1.20 1.90
C GLU A 207 -8.07 -0.82 3.00
N SER A 208 -7.62 -0.87 4.24
CA SER A 208 -8.42 -0.48 5.39
C SER A 208 -8.44 1.04 5.51
N ILE A 209 -9.56 1.62 5.12
CA ILE A 209 -9.83 3.06 5.17
C ILE A 209 -10.49 3.40 6.49
#